data_20110cd01dc20d0866e5ee88cd2fdf0c
#
_entry.id   20110cd01dc20d0866e5ee88cd2fdf0c
#
_cell.length_a   1.000
_cell.length_b   1.000
_cell.length_c   1.000
_cell.angle_alpha   90.00
_cell.angle_beta   90.00
_cell.angle_gamma   90.00
#
_symmetry.space_group_name_H-M   'P 1'
#
loop_
_entity.id
_entity.type
_entity.pdbx_description
1 polymer ?
#
loop_
_entity_poly.entity_id
_entity_poly.type
_entity_poly.pdbx_seq_one_letter_code
_entity_poly.pdbx_strand_id
1 'polypeptide(L)'
;MSLLDLSEQEIIRRNSLDEMRRLGIEPYPAAEYMVNAFTKEIKESFKDEDKPRQVSVAGRIMSRRIMGKASFIELKDSEGRIQIYISRDDLCPDENKELYNTVFKKLLDIGDFIGIKGYVFRTQMGEITIHAQELTVLSKSLRPLPVVKVKDGVTYDAFSDPELRYRQRYVDLIVNEGVKDIFLKRTKIFNTMREFINSHGYVEVDTPVLQAIPGGAAARPFITHHNALDIPLYLRIANELYLKRLIVGGFEGVYEFSRDFRNEGMDRTHNPEFTVMEMYVSYKDYNWLMDFTERMLEKICIAVNGTTEVMIGENQVSFKAPFKKVTMIDAIKEHTGVDISGMEEPELREVCKNIGVEVDETMGKGKIIDEIFGEKCEGNYIQPTFITDYPIEMSPLTKRHRNNPQLTERFELMVNGKELANAYSELNDPIDQRERFQEQLRLSEKGDDEAMFIDQDFLRALEYGMPPTAGIGIGMDRLTMLMTNQTTIQEVLLFPQMRPEKVQKRDTDTAYTALGIPAEWIAPLQKAGYLTIDALAEANPNKLQQE
;
A
#
# COMPACT_ATOMS: atom_id res chain seq x y z
N MET A 1 4.57 -14.35 25.63
CA MET A 1 3.93 -15.54 25.04
C MET A 1 4.34 -16.73 25.91
N SER A 2 3.41 -17.33 26.61
CA SER A 2 3.68 -18.52 27.44
C SER A 2 3.98 -19.71 26.51
N LEU A 3 4.80 -20.68 26.97
CA LEU A 3 5.03 -21.94 26.25
C LEU A 3 3.71 -22.71 26.01
N LEU A 4 2.68 -22.46 26.79
CA LEU A 4 1.35 -23.03 26.68
C LEU A 4 0.56 -22.52 25.46
N ASP A 5 1.00 -21.40 24.84
CA ASP A 5 0.33 -20.78 23.69
C ASP A 5 0.94 -21.23 22.35
N LEU A 6 1.96 -22.12 22.38
CA LEU A 6 2.67 -22.58 21.20
C LEU A 6 2.03 -23.87 20.64
N SER A 7 1.92 -23.93 19.32
CA SER A 7 1.57 -25.17 18.64
C SER A 7 2.66 -26.24 18.80
N GLU A 8 2.30 -27.50 18.63
CA GLU A 8 3.25 -28.62 18.67
C GLU A 8 4.44 -28.40 17.72
N GLN A 9 4.19 -27.91 16.51
CA GLN A 9 5.23 -27.60 15.52
C GLN A 9 6.17 -26.48 15.98
N GLU A 10 5.66 -25.47 16.65
CA GLU A 10 6.47 -24.39 17.20
C GLU A 10 7.36 -24.87 18.35
N ILE A 11 6.88 -25.83 19.15
CA ILE A 11 7.67 -26.46 20.22
C ILE A 11 8.79 -27.32 19.62
N ILE A 12 8.47 -28.17 18.61
CA ILE A 12 9.46 -29.02 17.92
C ILE A 12 10.58 -28.16 17.33
N ARG A 13 10.26 -27.06 16.68
CA ARG A 13 11.25 -26.15 16.07
C ARG A 13 12.17 -25.47 17.09
N ARG A 14 11.64 -25.16 18.29
CA ARG A 14 12.45 -24.64 19.40
C ARG A 14 13.39 -25.69 19.95
N ASN A 15 12.93 -26.93 20.09
CA ASN A 15 13.79 -28.05 20.48
C ASN A 15 14.90 -28.29 19.43
N SER A 16 14.58 -28.19 18.13
CA SER A 16 15.56 -28.26 17.05
C SER A 16 16.59 -27.14 17.12
N LEU A 17 16.16 -25.91 17.47
CA LEU A 17 17.05 -24.79 17.70
C LEU A 17 18.05 -25.06 18.84
N ASP A 18 17.55 -25.57 19.98
CA ASP A 18 18.38 -25.87 21.13
C ASP A 18 19.38 -26.98 20.81
N GLU A 19 18.96 -27.99 20.05
CA GLU A 19 19.85 -29.06 19.62
C GLU A 19 20.93 -28.58 18.64
N MET A 20 20.63 -27.69 17.70
CA MET A 20 21.65 -27.05 16.84
C MET A 20 22.72 -26.36 17.68
N ARG A 21 22.31 -25.62 18.71
CA ARG A 21 23.26 -24.93 19.63
C ARG A 21 24.12 -25.91 20.40
N ARG A 22 23.56 -27.06 20.85
CA ARG A 22 24.33 -28.13 21.50
C ARG A 22 25.38 -28.75 20.59
N LEU A 23 25.07 -28.84 19.28
CA LEU A 23 25.99 -29.31 18.26
C LEU A 23 27.04 -28.27 17.84
N GLY A 24 27.05 -27.09 18.47
CA GLY A 24 27.96 -25.99 18.14
C GLY A 24 27.63 -25.25 16.85
N ILE A 25 26.41 -25.42 16.33
CA ILE A 25 25.94 -24.71 15.16
C ILE A 25 25.21 -23.44 15.62
N GLU A 26 25.67 -22.28 15.13
CA GLU A 26 24.96 -21.01 15.36
C GLU A 26 23.76 -20.90 14.40
N PRO A 27 22.50 -20.95 14.90
CA PRO A 27 21.33 -20.95 14.03
C PRO A 27 21.01 -19.57 13.43
N TYR A 28 21.66 -18.52 13.94
CA TYR A 28 21.48 -17.13 13.52
C TYR A 28 22.83 -16.41 13.39
N PRO A 29 23.71 -16.88 12.48
CA PRO A 29 25.04 -16.31 12.36
C PRO A 29 25.02 -14.85 11.94
N ALA A 30 25.87 -14.04 12.55
CA ALA A 30 26.05 -12.63 12.18
C ALA A 30 27.02 -12.46 11.00
N ALA A 31 27.78 -13.50 10.64
CA ALA A 31 28.78 -13.44 9.59
C ALA A 31 28.12 -13.29 8.21
N GLU A 32 28.76 -12.53 7.33
CA GLU A 32 28.37 -12.43 5.93
C GLU A 32 28.44 -13.81 5.25
N TYR A 33 27.42 -14.15 4.47
CA TYR A 33 27.42 -15.29 3.58
C TYR A 33 27.55 -14.83 2.15
N MET A 34 28.64 -15.20 1.49
CA MET A 34 28.95 -14.75 0.15
C MET A 34 28.05 -15.46 -0.90
N VAL A 35 27.15 -14.73 -1.51
CA VAL A 35 26.31 -15.16 -2.63
C VAL A 35 26.93 -14.66 -3.94
N ASN A 36 27.09 -15.55 -4.93
CA ASN A 36 27.66 -15.19 -6.23
C ASN A 36 26.74 -15.44 -7.42
N ALA A 37 25.54 -15.99 -7.16
CA ALA A 37 24.54 -16.26 -8.19
C ALA A 37 23.12 -16.28 -7.60
N PHE A 38 22.12 -15.95 -8.43
CA PHE A 38 20.71 -16.02 -8.08
C PHE A 38 19.97 -17.08 -8.90
N THR A 39 18.90 -17.61 -8.34
CA THR A 39 18.18 -18.76 -8.91
C THR A 39 17.66 -18.54 -10.33
N LYS A 40 17.16 -17.34 -10.63
CA LYS A 40 16.68 -16.98 -11.97
C LYS A 40 17.82 -16.90 -12.96
N GLU A 41 18.89 -16.20 -12.62
CA GLU A 41 20.08 -16.05 -13.45
C GLU A 41 20.72 -17.40 -13.76
N ILE A 42 20.80 -18.31 -12.76
CA ILE A 42 21.30 -19.68 -12.96
C ILE A 42 20.46 -20.42 -14.00
N LYS A 43 19.14 -20.36 -13.92
CA LYS A 43 18.25 -21.05 -14.87
C LYS A 43 18.33 -20.49 -16.27
N GLU A 44 18.40 -19.16 -16.40
CA GLU A 44 18.44 -18.47 -17.70
C GLU A 44 19.80 -18.60 -18.40
N SER A 45 20.89 -18.65 -17.64
CA SER A 45 22.26 -18.72 -18.18
C SER A 45 22.81 -20.14 -18.30
N PHE A 46 22.05 -21.17 -17.87
CA PHE A 46 22.51 -22.56 -17.85
C PHE A 46 22.92 -23.08 -19.23
N LYS A 47 24.08 -23.70 -19.28
CA LYS A 47 24.59 -24.42 -20.44
C LYS A 47 25.08 -25.79 -19.99
N ASP A 48 24.78 -26.82 -20.77
CA ASP A 48 25.37 -28.14 -20.56
C ASP A 48 26.84 -28.12 -20.99
N GLU A 49 27.74 -27.87 -20.02
CA GLU A 49 29.18 -27.77 -20.25
C GLU A 49 29.93 -28.92 -19.58
N ASP A 50 31.12 -29.24 -20.12
CA ASP A 50 31.99 -30.30 -19.57
C ASP A 50 32.48 -29.99 -18.15
N LYS A 51 32.57 -28.70 -17.78
CA LYS A 51 32.87 -28.24 -16.41
C LYS A 51 31.67 -27.54 -15.81
N PRO A 52 30.99 -28.18 -14.85
CA PRO A 52 29.83 -27.56 -14.17
C PRO A 52 30.21 -26.26 -13.49
N ARG A 53 29.33 -25.23 -13.63
CA ARG A 53 29.49 -23.93 -12.98
C ARG A 53 29.38 -24.08 -11.47
N GLN A 54 30.41 -23.62 -10.74
CA GLN A 54 30.38 -23.51 -9.27
C GLN A 54 29.58 -22.31 -8.84
N VAL A 55 28.69 -22.48 -7.86
CA VAL A 55 27.84 -21.41 -7.33
C VAL A 55 27.78 -21.44 -5.80
N SER A 56 27.57 -20.25 -5.24
CA SER A 56 27.23 -20.06 -3.84
C SER A 56 25.90 -19.29 -3.79
N VAL A 57 24.86 -19.95 -3.31
CA VAL A 57 23.49 -19.39 -3.25
C VAL A 57 22.97 -19.42 -1.82
N ALA A 58 22.04 -18.54 -1.49
CA ALA A 58 21.33 -18.54 -0.21
C ALA A 58 19.84 -18.35 -0.42
N GLY A 59 19.02 -18.98 0.40
CA GLY A 59 17.59 -18.84 0.27
C GLY A 59 16.82 -19.60 1.34
N ARG A 60 15.51 -19.55 1.23
CA ARG A 60 14.55 -20.20 2.12
C ARG A 60 14.18 -21.58 1.58
N ILE A 61 14.18 -22.60 2.44
CA ILE A 61 13.66 -23.93 2.11
C ILE A 61 12.13 -23.84 1.96
N MET A 62 11.63 -24.15 0.76
CA MET A 62 10.19 -24.12 0.48
C MET A 62 9.56 -25.52 0.41
N SER A 63 10.33 -26.52 0.03
CA SER A 63 9.92 -27.92 0.07
C SER A 63 11.11 -28.83 0.33
N ARG A 64 10.85 -30.07 0.79
CA ARG A 64 11.90 -31.04 1.01
C ARG A 64 11.38 -32.46 0.77
N ARG A 65 12.19 -33.27 0.06
CA ARG A 65 11.96 -34.69 -0.18
C ARG A 65 13.19 -35.46 0.25
N ILE A 66 13.07 -36.22 1.33
CA ILE A 66 14.16 -37.02 1.88
C ILE A 66 14.02 -38.45 1.37
N MET A 67 15.06 -38.96 0.69
CA MET A 67 15.09 -40.31 0.10
C MET A 67 16.38 -41.03 0.52
N GLY A 68 16.43 -41.48 1.78
CA GLY A 68 17.59 -42.25 2.29
C GLY A 68 18.89 -41.43 2.35
N LYS A 69 19.83 -41.74 1.45
CA LYS A 69 21.15 -41.07 1.35
C LYS A 69 21.17 -39.87 0.41
N ALA A 70 20.10 -39.67 -0.35
CA ALA A 70 19.93 -38.58 -1.27
C ALA A 70 18.64 -37.83 -0.93
N SER A 71 18.61 -36.52 -1.18
CA SER A 71 17.45 -35.70 -0.91
C SER A 71 17.37 -34.56 -1.92
N PHE A 72 16.17 -34.03 -2.07
CA PHE A 72 15.91 -32.83 -2.84
C PHE A 72 15.22 -31.80 -1.96
N ILE A 73 15.60 -30.54 -2.10
CA ILE A 73 14.89 -29.42 -1.55
C ILE A 73 14.64 -28.39 -2.65
N GLU A 74 13.64 -27.55 -2.46
CA GLU A 74 13.43 -26.34 -3.25
C GLU A 74 13.89 -25.14 -2.42
N LEU A 75 14.84 -24.39 -2.95
CA LEU A 75 15.37 -23.16 -2.37
C LEU A 75 14.78 -21.95 -3.09
N LYS A 76 14.19 -21.00 -2.33
CA LYS A 76 13.66 -19.74 -2.84
C LYS A 76 14.56 -18.59 -2.38
N ASP A 77 15.09 -17.82 -3.34
CA ASP A 77 15.80 -16.58 -3.10
C ASP A 77 14.95 -15.34 -3.48
N SER A 78 15.59 -14.21 -3.69
CA SER A 78 14.91 -12.96 -4.07
C SER A 78 14.36 -12.96 -5.50
N GLU A 79 14.87 -13.82 -6.40
CA GLU A 79 14.54 -13.82 -7.82
C GLU A 79 13.68 -15.00 -8.26
N GLY A 80 13.73 -16.12 -7.52
CA GLY A 80 12.96 -17.29 -7.90
C GLY A 80 13.20 -18.51 -7.01
N ARG A 81 13.04 -19.70 -7.60
CA ARG A 81 13.21 -20.98 -6.93
C ARG A 81 14.12 -21.88 -7.76
N ILE A 82 14.93 -22.71 -7.08
CA ILE A 82 15.76 -23.71 -7.71
C ILE A 82 15.76 -25.00 -6.89
N GLN A 83 15.86 -26.12 -7.56
CA GLN A 83 16.04 -27.42 -6.93
C GLN A 83 17.49 -27.57 -6.47
N ILE A 84 17.67 -28.08 -5.26
CA ILE A 84 18.97 -28.47 -4.70
C ILE A 84 18.96 -29.98 -4.50
N TYR A 85 19.93 -30.67 -5.05
CA TYR A 85 20.21 -32.06 -4.78
C TYR A 85 21.25 -32.16 -3.66
N ILE A 86 20.95 -32.95 -2.63
CA ILE A 86 21.81 -33.12 -1.46
C ILE A 86 22.09 -34.62 -1.29
N SER A 87 23.32 -35.03 -1.60
CA SER A 87 23.83 -36.35 -1.32
C SER A 87 24.54 -36.37 0.02
N ARG A 88 24.25 -37.36 0.85
CA ARG A 88 24.88 -37.52 2.16
C ARG A 88 26.40 -37.60 2.05
N ASP A 89 26.86 -38.41 1.10
CA ASP A 89 28.28 -38.74 1.01
C ASP A 89 29.09 -37.62 0.34
N ASP A 90 28.47 -36.81 -0.49
CA ASP A 90 29.09 -35.61 -1.09
C ASP A 90 29.09 -34.42 -0.13
N LEU A 91 27.98 -34.23 0.63
CA LEU A 91 27.90 -33.17 1.66
C LEU A 91 28.83 -33.48 2.86
N CYS A 92 28.99 -34.74 3.19
CA CYS A 92 29.81 -35.21 4.29
C CYS A 92 30.80 -36.27 3.78
N PRO A 93 31.95 -35.89 3.16
CA PRO A 93 32.90 -36.84 2.60
C PRO A 93 33.58 -37.68 3.68
N ASP A 94 33.74 -37.15 4.89
CA ASP A 94 34.36 -37.85 6.02
C ASP A 94 33.43 -38.89 6.67
N GLU A 95 33.94 -39.61 7.69
CA GLU A 95 33.15 -40.58 8.46
C GLU A 95 32.00 -39.92 9.23
N ASN A 96 32.15 -38.66 9.66
CA ASN A 96 31.12 -37.92 10.35
C ASN A 96 30.02 -37.52 9.38
N LYS A 97 28.85 -38.12 9.48
CA LYS A 97 27.66 -37.84 8.66
C LYS A 97 26.61 -36.99 9.43
N GLU A 98 26.99 -36.31 10.50
CA GLU A 98 26.08 -35.61 11.41
C GLU A 98 25.37 -34.44 10.71
N LEU A 99 26.06 -33.66 9.86
CA LEU A 99 25.48 -32.56 9.12
C LEU A 99 24.30 -33.02 8.25
N TYR A 100 24.42 -34.20 7.59
CA TYR A 100 23.31 -34.73 6.80
C TYR A 100 22.27 -35.45 7.66
N ASN A 101 22.69 -36.41 8.52
CA ASN A 101 21.77 -37.29 9.22
C ASN A 101 21.00 -36.62 10.36
N THR A 102 21.59 -35.63 11.01
CA THR A 102 21.00 -34.91 12.13
C THR A 102 20.58 -33.50 11.71
N VAL A 103 21.49 -32.64 11.31
CA VAL A 103 21.17 -31.25 11.03
C VAL A 103 20.20 -31.13 9.87
N PHE A 104 20.57 -31.63 8.69
CA PHE A 104 19.72 -31.52 7.51
C PHE A 104 18.41 -32.30 7.65
N LYS A 105 18.47 -33.58 8.07
CA LYS A 105 17.27 -34.43 8.07
C LYS A 105 16.32 -34.19 9.23
N LYS A 106 16.80 -33.78 10.41
CA LYS A 106 15.97 -33.76 11.61
C LYS A 106 15.77 -32.34 12.18
N LEU A 107 16.75 -31.45 12.03
CA LEU A 107 16.74 -30.14 12.70
C LEU A 107 16.33 -29.00 11.75
N LEU A 108 16.61 -29.11 10.44
CA LEU A 108 16.14 -28.16 9.46
C LEU A 108 14.68 -28.41 9.07
N ASP A 109 13.94 -27.33 8.85
CA ASP A 109 12.53 -27.34 8.49
C ASP A 109 12.25 -26.49 7.24
N ILE A 110 11.07 -26.68 6.65
CA ILE A 110 10.52 -25.74 5.66
C ILE A 110 10.37 -24.37 6.33
N GLY A 111 10.91 -23.35 5.66
CA GLY A 111 10.97 -22.00 6.19
C GLY A 111 12.36 -21.54 6.67
N ASP A 112 13.27 -22.49 6.95
CA ASP A 112 14.64 -22.15 7.35
C ASP A 112 15.42 -21.53 6.19
N PHE A 113 16.35 -20.63 6.49
CA PHE A 113 17.31 -20.12 5.53
C PHE A 113 18.61 -20.89 5.59
N ILE A 114 19.10 -21.28 4.43
CA ILE A 114 20.38 -21.96 4.27
C ILE A 114 21.21 -21.34 3.15
N GLY A 115 22.52 -21.47 3.28
CA GLY A 115 23.48 -21.25 2.21
C GLY A 115 23.95 -22.58 1.64
N ILE A 116 24.08 -22.65 0.33
CA ILE A 116 24.56 -23.83 -0.42
C ILE A 116 25.70 -23.41 -1.31
N LYS A 117 26.83 -24.11 -1.20
CA LYS A 117 27.86 -24.08 -2.24
C LYS A 117 27.86 -25.40 -2.98
N GLY A 118 28.03 -25.36 -4.28
CA GLY A 118 28.01 -26.56 -5.13
C GLY A 118 28.07 -26.19 -6.60
N TYR A 119 27.69 -27.12 -7.45
CA TYR A 119 27.72 -26.94 -8.91
C TYR A 119 26.37 -27.15 -9.55
N VAL A 120 26.13 -26.42 -10.63
CA VAL A 120 24.88 -26.53 -11.40
C VAL A 120 24.96 -27.69 -12.40
N PHE A 121 23.89 -28.47 -12.47
CA PHE A 121 23.76 -29.56 -13.43
C PHE A 121 22.30 -29.76 -13.86
N ARG A 122 22.09 -30.55 -14.90
CA ARG A 122 20.76 -30.94 -15.31
C ARG A 122 20.47 -32.37 -14.85
N THR A 123 19.36 -32.59 -14.19
CA THR A 123 18.92 -33.96 -13.80
C THR A 123 18.49 -34.77 -15.01
N GLN A 124 18.39 -36.08 -14.87
CA GLN A 124 17.85 -36.96 -15.92
C GLN A 124 16.42 -36.58 -16.37
N MET A 125 15.65 -35.94 -15.49
CA MET A 125 14.29 -35.42 -15.79
C MET A 125 14.30 -34.04 -16.44
N GLY A 126 15.48 -33.46 -16.69
CA GLY A 126 15.63 -32.18 -17.36
C GLY A 126 15.65 -30.93 -16.44
N GLU A 127 15.48 -31.11 -15.12
CA GLU A 127 15.45 -29.99 -14.18
C GLU A 127 16.85 -29.43 -13.87
N ILE A 128 17.03 -28.13 -13.99
CA ILE A 128 18.27 -27.44 -13.61
C ILE A 128 18.36 -27.42 -12.08
N THR A 129 19.42 -27.98 -11.55
CA THR A 129 19.58 -28.32 -10.13
C THR A 129 20.98 -27.95 -9.66
N ILE A 130 21.12 -27.56 -8.41
CA ILE A 130 22.43 -27.39 -7.76
C ILE A 130 22.75 -28.65 -6.98
N HIS A 131 23.88 -29.27 -7.25
CA HIS A 131 24.43 -30.37 -6.44
C HIS A 131 25.20 -29.74 -5.26
N ALA A 132 24.67 -29.89 -4.07
CA ALA A 132 25.26 -29.31 -2.87
C ALA A 132 26.53 -30.03 -2.44
N GLN A 133 27.60 -29.30 -2.21
CA GLN A 133 28.88 -29.73 -1.63
C GLN A 133 29.08 -29.19 -0.20
N GLU A 134 28.54 -27.99 0.10
CA GLU A 134 28.53 -27.41 1.43
C GLU A 134 27.13 -26.91 1.76
N LEU A 135 26.75 -26.99 3.04
CA LEU A 135 25.49 -26.47 3.58
C LEU A 135 25.81 -25.67 4.85
N THR A 136 25.30 -24.44 4.94
CA THR A 136 25.40 -23.56 6.09
C THR A 136 24.01 -23.15 6.55
N VAL A 137 23.72 -23.25 7.85
CA VAL A 137 22.49 -22.72 8.44
C VAL A 137 22.62 -21.22 8.55
N LEU A 138 21.64 -20.44 8.06
CA LEU A 138 21.65 -18.99 8.08
C LEU A 138 20.55 -18.39 8.95
N SER A 139 19.39 -19.07 9.05
CA SER A 139 18.34 -18.65 9.99
C SER A 139 17.34 -19.79 10.20
N LYS A 140 17.12 -20.13 11.47
CA LYS A 140 16.09 -21.09 11.88
C LYS A 140 14.72 -20.43 11.97
N SER A 141 13.74 -20.99 11.27
CA SER A 141 12.34 -20.58 11.35
C SER A 141 11.64 -21.26 12.53
N LEU A 142 11.11 -20.49 13.47
CA LEU A 142 10.42 -21.01 14.65
C LEU A 142 8.91 -21.15 14.47
N ARG A 143 8.36 -20.63 13.36
CA ARG A 143 6.96 -20.79 13.00
C ARG A 143 6.83 -21.56 11.68
N PRO A 144 5.93 -22.54 11.57
CA PRO A 144 5.66 -23.19 10.30
C PRO A 144 5.05 -22.19 9.30
N LEU A 145 5.46 -22.29 8.05
CA LEU A 145 4.78 -21.59 6.97
C LEU A 145 3.44 -22.27 6.69
N PRO A 146 2.38 -21.51 6.34
CA PRO A 146 1.15 -22.10 5.82
C PRO A 146 1.47 -22.87 4.55
N VAL A 147 1.18 -24.18 4.56
CA VAL A 147 1.42 -25.07 3.42
C VAL A 147 0.10 -25.34 2.74
N VAL A 148 -0.01 -24.92 1.50
CA VAL A 148 -1.18 -25.22 0.66
C VAL A 148 -1.26 -26.73 0.45
N LYS A 149 -2.37 -27.33 0.86
CA LYS A 149 -2.68 -28.74 0.63
C LYS A 149 -3.81 -28.82 -0.39
N VAL A 150 -3.61 -29.57 -1.43
CA VAL A 150 -4.67 -29.89 -2.40
C VAL A 150 -5.11 -31.32 -2.17
N LYS A 151 -6.36 -31.54 -1.82
CA LYS A 151 -6.97 -32.86 -1.66
C LYS A 151 -8.29 -32.88 -2.43
N ASP A 152 -8.45 -33.86 -3.32
CA ASP A 152 -9.67 -34.04 -4.13
C ASP A 152 -10.08 -32.79 -4.94
N GLY A 153 -9.09 -32.02 -5.42
CA GLY A 153 -9.31 -30.75 -6.16
C GLY A 153 -9.65 -29.53 -5.28
N VAL A 154 -9.72 -29.73 -3.97
CA VAL A 154 -9.97 -28.65 -3.00
C VAL A 154 -8.65 -28.20 -2.38
N THR A 155 -8.42 -26.90 -2.38
CA THR A 155 -7.24 -26.27 -1.77
C THR A 155 -7.53 -25.95 -0.31
N TYR A 156 -6.73 -26.48 0.59
CA TYR A 156 -6.78 -26.26 2.03
C TYR A 156 -5.54 -25.47 2.49
N ASP A 157 -5.69 -24.77 3.61
CA ASP A 157 -4.59 -24.02 4.24
C ASP A 157 -3.95 -22.96 3.32
N ALA A 158 -4.68 -22.51 2.28
CA ALA A 158 -4.25 -21.38 1.48
C ALA A 158 -4.25 -20.11 2.34
N PHE A 159 -3.12 -19.37 2.35
CA PHE A 159 -3.01 -18.08 3.01
C PHE A 159 -3.70 -17.02 2.15
N SER A 160 -5.04 -17.09 2.07
CA SER A 160 -5.88 -16.33 1.13
C SER A 160 -6.81 -15.32 1.80
N ASP A 161 -7.01 -15.41 3.11
CA ASP A 161 -7.81 -14.44 3.83
C ASP A 161 -7.19 -13.05 3.74
N PRO A 162 -7.89 -12.04 3.19
CA PRO A 162 -7.31 -10.71 2.95
C PRO A 162 -6.85 -10.03 4.25
N GLU A 163 -7.62 -10.13 5.33
CA GLU A 163 -7.25 -9.50 6.59
C GLU A 163 -5.97 -10.09 7.15
N LEU A 164 -5.86 -11.41 7.14
CA LEU A 164 -4.66 -12.13 7.60
C LEU A 164 -3.44 -11.81 6.71
N ARG A 165 -3.62 -11.75 5.38
CA ARG A 165 -2.57 -11.36 4.43
C ARG A 165 -2.03 -9.96 4.71
N TYR A 166 -2.90 -9.01 4.97
CA TYR A 166 -2.50 -7.61 5.25
C TYR A 166 -1.80 -7.48 6.60
N ARG A 167 -2.28 -8.18 7.64
CA ARG A 167 -1.65 -8.19 8.96
C ARG A 167 -0.29 -8.88 8.97
N GLN A 168 -0.17 -9.97 8.20
CA GLN A 168 1.05 -10.77 8.10
C GLN A 168 1.65 -10.68 6.68
N ARG A 169 1.83 -9.48 6.18
CA ARG A 169 2.36 -9.23 4.82
C ARG A 169 3.68 -9.94 4.56
N TYR A 170 4.50 -10.13 5.59
CA TYR A 170 5.75 -10.89 5.49
C TYR A 170 5.51 -12.37 5.18
N VAL A 171 4.42 -12.98 5.66
CA VAL A 171 4.02 -14.34 5.27
C VAL A 171 3.43 -14.35 3.86
N ASP A 172 2.56 -13.39 3.56
CA ASP A 172 1.97 -13.19 2.22
C ASP A 172 3.05 -13.12 1.12
N LEU A 173 4.11 -12.33 1.35
CA LEU A 173 5.27 -12.22 0.45
C LEU A 173 6.07 -13.53 0.30
N ILE A 174 6.04 -14.40 1.32
CA ILE A 174 6.74 -15.70 1.25
C ILE A 174 5.95 -16.69 0.43
N VAL A 175 4.63 -16.82 0.68
CA VAL A 175 3.82 -17.95 0.22
C VAL A 175 2.99 -17.65 -1.02
N ASN A 176 2.54 -16.41 -1.21
CA ASN A 176 1.72 -16.02 -2.35
C ASN A 176 2.59 -15.45 -3.47
N GLU A 177 2.55 -16.10 -4.63
CA GLU A 177 3.24 -15.63 -5.82
C GLU A 177 2.57 -14.36 -6.38
N GLY A 178 3.37 -13.46 -6.98
CA GLY A 178 2.88 -12.22 -7.58
C GLY A 178 2.74 -11.04 -6.60
N VAL A 179 2.62 -11.27 -5.29
CA VAL A 179 2.49 -10.18 -4.29
C VAL A 179 3.70 -9.25 -4.31
N LYS A 180 4.92 -9.81 -4.37
CA LYS A 180 6.15 -9.04 -4.47
C LYS A 180 6.20 -8.17 -5.74
N ASP A 181 5.67 -8.68 -6.85
CA ASP A 181 5.70 -8.00 -8.15
C ASP A 181 4.89 -6.70 -8.15
N ILE A 182 3.80 -6.64 -7.36
CA ILE A 182 3.01 -5.40 -7.17
C ILE A 182 3.92 -4.30 -6.62
N PHE A 183 4.72 -4.59 -5.60
CA PHE A 183 5.61 -3.62 -4.96
C PHE A 183 6.83 -3.26 -5.83
N LEU A 184 7.35 -4.20 -6.61
CA LEU A 184 8.38 -3.91 -7.61
C LEU A 184 7.84 -2.99 -8.72
N LYS A 185 6.62 -3.25 -9.21
CA LYS A 185 5.93 -2.36 -10.15
C LYS A 185 5.67 -0.98 -9.54
N ARG A 186 5.24 -0.92 -8.27
CA ARG A 186 5.08 0.35 -7.54
C ARG A 186 6.38 1.16 -7.56
N THR A 187 7.51 0.55 -7.21
CA THR A 187 8.82 1.21 -7.27
C THR A 187 9.14 1.71 -8.69
N LYS A 188 8.80 0.91 -9.71
CA LYS A 188 9.02 1.28 -11.11
C LYS A 188 8.16 2.47 -11.54
N ILE A 189 6.90 2.56 -11.08
CA ILE A 189 6.01 3.72 -11.28
C ILE A 189 6.67 4.99 -10.73
N PHE A 190 7.13 4.97 -9.47
CA PHE A 190 7.77 6.12 -8.83
C PHE A 190 9.04 6.55 -9.58
N ASN A 191 9.90 5.61 -9.93
CA ASN A 191 11.14 5.91 -10.64
C ASN A 191 10.87 6.49 -12.03
N THR A 192 9.93 5.92 -12.80
CA THR A 192 9.59 6.42 -14.14
C THR A 192 8.97 7.82 -14.08
N MET A 193 8.10 8.08 -13.10
CA MET A 193 7.54 9.42 -12.88
C MET A 193 8.63 10.42 -12.51
N ARG A 194 9.52 10.08 -11.59
CA ARG A 194 10.67 10.90 -11.17
C ARG A 194 11.59 11.23 -12.34
N GLU A 195 11.94 10.24 -13.16
CA GLU A 195 12.75 10.43 -14.36
C GLU A 195 12.06 11.36 -15.35
N PHE A 196 10.74 11.20 -15.54
CA PHE A 196 9.97 12.06 -16.45
C PHE A 196 9.98 13.51 -15.97
N ILE A 197 9.68 13.78 -14.71
CA ILE A 197 9.63 15.12 -14.14
C ILE A 197 11.03 15.77 -14.14
N ASN A 198 12.05 15.04 -13.71
CA ASN A 198 13.45 15.51 -13.70
C ASN A 198 13.96 15.85 -15.12
N SER A 199 13.50 15.12 -16.15
CA SER A 199 13.89 15.41 -17.55
C SER A 199 13.37 16.76 -18.06
N HIS A 200 12.40 17.38 -17.35
CA HIS A 200 11.90 18.73 -17.62
C HIS A 200 12.60 19.81 -16.77
N GLY A 201 13.60 19.43 -15.96
CA GLY A 201 14.36 20.35 -15.12
C GLY A 201 13.71 20.71 -13.77
N TYR A 202 12.64 20.02 -13.36
CA TYR A 202 11.98 20.29 -12.09
C TYR A 202 12.65 19.54 -10.95
N VAL A 203 12.59 20.11 -9.73
CA VAL A 203 13.37 19.70 -8.57
C VAL A 203 12.50 18.95 -7.56
N GLU A 204 12.94 17.75 -7.14
CA GLU A 204 12.32 17.05 -6.02
C GLU A 204 12.71 17.74 -4.70
N VAL A 205 11.74 18.02 -3.87
CA VAL A 205 11.92 18.68 -2.57
C VAL A 205 11.18 17.90 -1.49
N ASP A 206 11.44 18.25 -0.24
CA ASP A 206 10.67 17.77 0.91
C ASP A 206 10.23 18.95 1.79
N THR A 207 8.99 18.87 2.26
CA THR A 207 8.36 19.90 3.08
C THR A 207 7.90 19.31 4.43
N PRO A 208 7.61 20.15 5.44
CA PRO A 208 7.30 19.64 6.78
C PRO A 208 6.07 18.72 6.84
N VAL A 209 6.24 17.56 7.47
CA VAL A 209 5.13 16.68 7.84
C VAL A 209 4.36 17.24 9.04
N LEU A 210 5.09 17.82 10.03
CA LEU A 210 4.49 18.48 11.20
C LEU A 210 4.25 19.95 10.87
N GLN A 211 3.00 20.36 10.89
CA GLN A 211 2.58 21.72 10.52
C GLN A 211 1.90 22.41 11.70
N ALA A 212 2.12 23.71 11.83
CA ALA A 212 1.44 24.54 12.83
C ALA A 212 -0.04 24.78 12.47
N ILE A 213 -0.34 24.85 11.17
CA ILE A 213 -1.67 25.06 10.61
C ILE A 213 -1.86 24.04 9.48
N PRO A 214 -2.87 23.16 9.53
CA PRO A 214 -3.19 22.26 8.43
C PRO A 214 -3.86 23.06 7.30
N GLY A 215 -3.50 22.78 6.06
CA GLY A 215 -4.07 23.47 4.89
C GLY A 215 -3.72 22.79 3.57
N GLY A 216 -4.25 23.31 2.48
CA GLY A 216 -4.05 22.77 1.13
C GLY A 216 -5.08 21.70 0.71
N ALA A 217 -5.95 21.27 1.61
CA ALA A 217 -7.06 20.36 1.30
C ALA A 217 -8.21 20.55 2.29
N ALA A 218 -9.40 20.08 1.94
CA ALA A 218 -10.52 19.93 2.84
C ALA A 218 -10.45 18.50 3.44
N ALA A 219 -9.95 18.37 4.66
CA ALA A 219 -9.81 17.09 5.35
C ALA A 219 -9.58 17.28 6.85
N ARG A 220 -9.95 16.28 7.65
CA ARG A 220 -9.72 16.29 9.10
C ARG A 220 -8.27 15.87 9.41
N PRO A 221 -7.46 16.70 10.11
CA PRO A 221 -6.07 16.37 10.44
C PRO A 221 -5.95 15.44 11.65
N PHE A 222 -4.82 14.71 11.72
CA PHE A 222 -4.33 14.14 12.98
C PHE A 222 -3.62 15.22 13.78
N ILE A 223 -3.88 15.28 15.08
CA ILE A 223 -3.31 16.26 16.01
C ILE A 223 -2.30 15.57 16.91
N THR A 224 -1.13 16.19 17.08
CA THR A 224 -0.10 15.77 18.02
C THR A 224 0.35 16.93 18.90
N HIS A 225 1.25 16.69 19.86
CA HIS A 225 1.72 17.70 20.80
C HIS A 225 3.24 17.78 20.81
N HIS A 226 3.81 18.98 20.69
CA HIS A 226 5.24 19.22 20.81
C HIS A 226 5.58 19.51 22.27
N ASN A 227 6.09 18.52 23.01
CA ASN A 227 6.31 18.60 24.46
C ASN A 227 7.20 19.77 24.90
N ALA A 228 8.30 20.03 24.17
CA ALA A 228 9.25 21.08 24.57
C ALA A 228 8.73 22.51 24.37
N LEU A 229 7.83 22.73 23.40
CA LEU A 229 7.24 24.02 23.11
C LEU A 229 5.83 24.17 23.71
N ASP A 230 5.25 23.09 24.22
CA ASP A 230 3.89 23.02 24.76
C ASP A 230 2.84 23.56 23.77
N ILE A 231 2.93 23.12 22.49
CA ILE A 231 2.02 23.54 21.42
C ILE A 231 1.44 22.32 20.69
N PRO A 232 0.19 22.40 20.17
CA PRO A 232 -0.33 21.43 19.23
C PRO A 232 0.37 21.57 17.88
N LEU A 233 0.58 20.44 17.21
CA LEU A 233 0.99 20.36 15.82
C LEU A 233 0.07 19.39 15.08
N TYR A 234 0.01 19.54 13.78
CA TYR A 234 -0.84 18.73 12.91
C TYR A 234 0.01 17.94 11.94
N LEU A 235 -0.34 16.68 11.72
CA LEU A 235 0.19 15.93 10.57
C LEU A 235 -0.42 16.52 9.30
N ARG A 236 0.38 16.78 8.28
CA ARG A 236 -0.06 17.41 7.03
C ARG A 236 -1.19 16.62 6.36
N ILE A 237 -2.16 17.33 5.84
CA ILE A 237 -3.25 16.81 5.00
C ILE A 237 -2.96 16.99 3.51
N ALA A 238 -2.06 17.92 3.18
CA ALA A 238 -1.50 18.23 1.87
C ALA A 238 -0.19 19.02 2.05
N ASN A 239 0.66 19.08 1.02
CA ASN A 239 1.90 19.85 1.00
C ASN A 239 1.83 21.09 0.09
N GLU A 240 0.70 21.34 -0.56
CA GLU A 240 0.42 22.39 -1.52
C GLU A 240 0.93 23.77 -1.08
N LEU A 241 0.53 24.26 0.11
CA LEU A 241 0.86 25.61 0.54
C LEU A 241 2.36 25.83 0.75
N TYR A 242 3.12 24.78 1.09
CA TYR A 242 4.57 24.83 1.19
C TYR A 242 5.25 24.83 -0.17
N LEU A 243 4.77 24.01 -1.11
CA LEU A 243 5.32 23.97 -2.47
C LEU A 243 5.09 25.28 -3.22
N LYS A 244 3.93 25.92 -3.05
CA LYS A 244 3.66 27.26 -3.59
C LYS A 244 4.61 28.32 -3.02
N ARG A 245 4.99 28.26 -1.74
CA ARG A 245 5.99 29.15 -1.14
C ARG A 245 7.37 29.00 -1.79
N LEU A 246 7.74 27.78 -2.24
CA LEU A 246 8.98 27.57 -2.99
C LEU A 246 8.93 28.20 -4.38
N ILE A 247 7.76 28.21 -5.02
CA ILE A 247 7.55 28.96 -6.27
C ILE A 247 7.71 30.47 -6.04
N VAL A 248 7.12 31.02 -4.97
CA VAL A 248 7.36 32.42 -4.57
C VAL A 248 8.85 32.67 -4.32
N GLY A 249 9.55 31.70 -3.75
CA GLY A 249 11.01 31.74 -3.50
C GLY A 249 11.88 31.67 -4.75
N GLY A 250 11.30 31.47 -5.94
CA GLY A 250 12.00 31.51 -7.23
C GLY A 250 12.34 30.17 -7.85
N PHE A 251 11.83 29.04 -7.34
CA PHE A 251 11.92 27.78 -8.06
C PHE A 251 11.00 27.82 -9.29
N GLU A 252 11.48 27.38 -10.45
CA GLU A 252 10.67 27.30 -11.67
C GLU A 252 9.67 26.12 -11.62
N GLY A 253 10.09 24.98 -11.08
CA GLY A 253 9.25 23.83 -10.88
C GLY A 253 9.74 22.96 -9.74
N VAL A 254 8.85 22.59 -8.85
CA VAL A 254 9.12 21.71 -7.70
C VAL A 254 8.10 20.58 -7.65
N TYR A 255 8.51 19.43 -7.11
CA TYR A 255 7.59 18.34 -6.83
C TYR A 255 8.03 17.57 -5.58
N GLU A 256 7.08 16.87 -4.96
CA GLU A 256 7.31 16.04 -3.79
C GLU A 256 6.48 14.75 -3.89
N PHE A 257 7.09 13.61 -3.58
CA PHE A 257 6.34 12.41 -3.23
C PHE A 257 6.09 12.43 -1.73
N SER A 258 4.92 12.91 -1.34
CA SER A 258 4.57 13.12 0.06
C SER A 258 3.76 11.97 0.65
N ARG A 259 3.93 11.78 1.96
CA ARG A 259 2.98 11.03 2.76
C ARG A 259 2.05 12.03 3.43
N ASP A 260 0.76 11.94 3.13
CA ASP A 260 -0.27 12.80 3.70
C ASP A 260 -1.18 11.99 4.61
N PHE A 261 -1.81 12.67 5.56
CA PHE A 261 -2.53 12.06 6.67
C PHE A 261 -3.91 12.68 6.81
N ARG A 262 -4.98 11.87 6.67
CA ARG A 262 -6.37 12.30 6.86
C ARG A 262 -7.05 11.41 7.89
N ASN A 263 -7.54 12.02 8.95
CA ASN A 263 -8.20 11.31 10.07
C ASN A 263 -9.65 10.98 9.73
N GLU A 264 -9.82 10.13 8.74
CA GLU A 264 -11.09 9.74 8.14
C GLU A 264 -11.26 8.22 8.16
N GLY A 265 -12.35 7.73 7.57
CA GLY A 265 -12.65 6.32 7.48
C GLY A 265 -11.66 5.53 6.61
N MET A 266 -11.62 4.22 6.83
CA MET A 266 -10.84 3.27 6.01
C MET A 266 -11.79 2.42 5.18
N ASP A 267 -11.57 2.35 3.89
CA ASP A 267 -12.32 1.51 2.96
C ASP A 267 -11.40 0.85 1.91
N ARG A 268 -11.96 0.40 0.80
CA ARG A 268 -11.20 -0.22 -0.28
C ARG A 268 -10.30 0.74 -1.05
N THR A 269 -10.56 2.05 -0.98
CA THR A 269 -9.88 3.09 -1.77
C THR A 269 -9.21 4.15 -0.90
N HIS A 270 -9.47 4.14 0.41
CA HIS A 270 -8.97 5.12 1.37
C HIS A 270 -8.20 4.46 2.52
N ASN A 271 -7.05 5.04 2.85
CA ASN A 271 -6.22 4.71 4.00
C ASN A 271 -5.85 6.02 4.71
N PRO A 272 -5.84 6.08 6.06
CA PRO A 272 -5.58 7.33 6.79
C PRO A 272 -4.24 8.00 6.49
N GLU A 273 -3.25 7.22 6.06
CA GLU A 273 -2.01 7.71 5.47
C GLU A 273 -1.89 7.17 4.05
N PHE A 274 -1.54 8.02 3.10
CA PHE A 274 -1.44 7.68 1.69
C PHE A 274 -0.31 8.46 1.02
N THR A 275 0.08 8.05 -0.16
CA THR A 275 1.13 8.73 -0.91
C THR A 275 0.53 9.51 -2.07
N VAL A 276 0.91 10.77 -2.15
CA VAL A 276 0.57 11.68 -3.24
C VAL A 276 1.87 12.17 -3.89
N MET A 277 1.88 12.39 -5.19
CA MET A 277 2.88 13.21 -5.86
C MET A 277 2.24 14.56 -6.16
N GLU A 278 2.77 15.63 -5.57
CA GLU A 278 2.38 17.00 -5.92
C GLU A 278 3.49 17.71 -6.66
N MET A 279 3.12 18.49 -7.69
CA MET A 279 4.04 19.24 -8.53
C MET A 279 3.45 20.62 -8.85
N TYR A 280 4.29 21.66 -8.75
CA TYR A 280 3.95 23.04 -9.08
C TYR A 280 4.96 23.62 -10.03
N VAL A 281 4.50 24.26 -11.12
CA VAL A 281 5.36 24.75 -12.19
C VAL A 281 4.96 26.18 -12.58
N SER A 282 5.92 27.10 -12.54
CA SER A 282 5.75 28.49 -12.95
C SER A 282 5.52 28.63 -14.46
N TYR A 283 4.77 29.68 -14.83
CA TYR A 283 4.52 30.06 -16.22
C TYR A 283 3.75 28.99 -17.02
N LYS A 284 3.02 28.11 -16.33
CA LYS A 284 2.15 27.08 -16.89
C LYS A 284 0.72 27.27 -16.40
N ASP A 285 -0.23 26.64 -17.10
CA ASP A 285 -1.65 26.61 -16.76
C ASP A 285 -2.20 25.16 -16.77
N TYR A 286 -3.46 25.01 -16.43
CA TYR A 286 -4.10 23.69 -16.35
C TYR A 286 -4.18 22.98 -17.71
N ASN A 287 -4.18 23.69 -18.84
CA ASN A 287 -4.15 23.08 -20.18
C ASN A 287 -2.80 22.38 -20.44
N TRP A 288 -1.70 23.05 -20.08
CA TRP A 288 -0.37 22.45 -20.16
C TRP A 288 -0.26 21.23 -19.24
N LEU A 289 -0.86 21.28 -18.03
CA LEU A 289 -0.87 20.13 -17.12
C LEU A 289 -1.62 18.92 -17.69
N MET A 290 -2.74 19.12 -18.40
CA MET A 290 -3.43 18.01 -19.08
C MET A 290 -2.50 17.30 -20.06
N ASP A 291 -1.83 18.03 -20.95
CA ASP A 291 -0.90 17.46 -21.93
C ASP A 291 0.35 16.84 -21.27
N PHE A 292 0.84 17.41 -20.17
CA PHE A 292 1.95 16.87 -19.42
C PHE A 292 1.57 15.55 -18.74
N THR A 293 0.41 15.52 -18.09
CA THR A 293 -0.09 14.38 -17.33
C THR A 293 -0.37 13.18 -18.23
N GLU A 294 -1.06 13.34 -19.33
CA GLU A 294 -1.36 12.22 -20.24
C GLU A 294 -0.09 11.58 -20.83
N ARG A 295 0.92 12.38 -21.22
CA ARG A 295 2.21 11.87 -21.69
C ARG A 295 3.00 11.16 -20.61
N MET A 296 2.96 11.67 -19.39
CA MET A 296 3.61 11.04 -18.23
C MET A 296 2.98 9.69 -17.90
N LEU A 297 1.65 9.62 -17.84
CA LEU A 297 0.92 8.39 -17.53
C LEU A 297 1.07 7.34 -18.64
N GLU A 298 1.06 7.74 -19.91
CA GLU A 298 1.35 6.85 -21.04
C GLU A 298 2.75 6.23 -20.90
N LYS A 299 3.78 7.05 -20.61
CA LYS A 299 5.15 6.57 -20.40
C LYS A 299 5.25 5.60 -19.22
N ILE A 300 4.56 5.89 -18.12
CA ILE A 300 4.53 5.01 -16.94
C ILE A 300 3.88 3.67 -17.31
N CYS A 301 2.74 3.70 -17.99
CA CYS A 301 2.02 2.49 -18.38
C CYS A 301 2.90 1.58 -19.27
N ILE A 302 3.55 2.15 -20.27
CA ILE A 302 4.48 1.42 -21.14
C ILE A 302 5.67 0.86 -20.34
N ALA A 303 6.27 1.66 -19.46
CA ALA A 303 7.39 1.22 -18.64
C ALA A 303 7.04 0.03 -17.74
N VAL A 304 5.87 0.07 -17.09
CA VAL A 304 5.45 -0.93 -16.10
C VAL A 304 4.88 -2.19 -16.74
N ASN A 305 4.06 -2.03 -17.80
CA ASN A 305 3.28 -3.11 -18.40
C ASN A 305 3.69 -3.48 -19.83
N GLY A 306 4.60 -2.71 -20.46
CA GLY A 306 5.04 -2.95 -21.85
C GLY A 306 4.03 -2.52 -22.91
N THR A 307 2.90 -1.91 -22.51
CA THR A 307 1.80 -1.50 -23.40
C THR A 307 1.10 -0.28 -22.80
N THR A 308 0.27 0.40 -23.60
CA THR A 308 -0.64 1.47 -23.11
C THR A 308 -1.98 0.94 -22.61
N GLU A 309 -2.27 -0.33 -22.84
CA GLU A 309 -3.52 -0.97 -22.46
C GLU A 309 -3.35 -1.79 -21.18
N VAL A 310 -4.22 -1.60 -20.21
CA VAL A 310 -4.23 -2.37 -18.95
C VAL A 310 -5.62 -2.90 -18.65
N MET A 311 -5.68 -4.07 -18.01
CA MET A 311 -6.92 -4.57 -17.42
C MET A 311 -7.06 -4.07 -16.00
N ILE A 312 -8.25 -3.56 -15.64
CA ILE A 312 -8.59 -3.13 -14.28
C ILE A 312 -9.93 -3.77 -13.93
N GLY A 313 -9.88 -4.85 -13.17
CA GLY A 313 -11.04 -5.73 -13.03
C GLY A 313 -11.45 -6.31 -14.37
N GLU A 314 -12.69 -6.04 -14.80
CA GLU A 314 -13.24 -6.47 -16.10
C GLU A 314 -13.03 -5.42 -17.21
N ASN A 315 -12.57 -4.22 -16.87
CA ASN A 315 -12.46 -3.10 -17.80
C ASN A 315 -11.07 -3.07 -18.46
N GLN A 316 -11.05 -2.96 -19.78
CA GLN A 316 -9.84 -2.61 -20.52
C GLN A 316 -9.72 -1.09 -20.57
N VAL A 317 -8.62 -0.54 -20.06
CA VAL A 317 -8.35 0.90 -19.96
C VAL A 317 -7.13 1.24 -20.80
N SER A 318 -7.26 2.27 -21.64
CA SER A 318 -6.17 2.77 -22.48
C SER A 318 -5.57 4.05 -21.91
N PHE A 319 -4.28 4.02 -21.61
CA PHE A 319 -3.51 5.21 -21.22
C PHE A 319 -2.81 5.88 -22.42
N LYS A 320 -3.26 5.58 -23.64
CA LYS A 320 -2.76 6.23 -24.85
C LYS A 320 -3.29 7.65 -24.96
N ALA A 321 -2.39 8.62 -25.03
CA ALA A 321 -2.76 10.02 -25.27
C ALA A 321 -3.30 10.25 -26.72
N PRO A 322 -4.20 11.25 -26.94
CA PRO A 322 -4.76 12.17 -25.95
C PRO A 322 -5.96 11.59 -25.19
N PHE A 323 -6.18 12.06 -23.94
CA PHE A 323 -7.36 11.69 -23.15
C PHE A 323 -8.56 12.57 -23.48
N LYS A 324 -9.78 12.04 -23.25
CA LYS A 324 -11.04 12.79 -23.40
C LYS A 324 -11.09 13.96 -22.42
N LYS A 325 -11.68 15.10 -22.86
CA LYS A 325 -11.93 16.29 -22.02
C LYS A 325 -13.43 16.57 -22.03
N VAL A 326 -14.02 16.79 -20.85
CA VAL A 326 -15.44 17.08 -20.66
C VAL A 326 -15.57 18.12 -19.55
N THR A 327 -16.39 19.17 -19.73
CA THR A 327 -16.64 20.11 -18.62
C THR A 327 -17.53 19.45 -17.56
N MET A 328 -17.42 19.87 -16.30
CA MET A 328 -18.26 19.32 -15.22
C MET A 328 -19.76 19.51 -15.51
N ILE A 329 -20.14 20.67 -16.03
CA ILE A 329 -21.53 20.97 -16.38
C ILE A 329 -22.02 20.06 -17.51
N ASP A 330 -21.21 19.86 -18.56
CA ASP A 330 -21.57 18.94 -19.67
C ASP A 330 -21.64 17.49 -19.18
N ALA A 331 -20.75 17.07 -18.28
CA ALA A 331 -20.79 15.74 -17.67
C ALA A 331 -22.10 15.50 -16.89
N ILE A 332 -22.51 16.46 -16.08
CA ILE A 332 -23.79 16.38 -15.35
C ILE A 332 -24.97 16.34 -16.34
N LYS A 333 -24.94 17.19 -17.35
CA LYS A 333 -25.98 17.21 -18.39
C LYS A 333 -26.05 15.89 -19.16
N GLU A 334 -24.90 15.32 -19.53
CA GLU A 334 -24.82 14.04 -20.26
C GLU A 334 -25.46 12.90 -19.45
N HIS A 335 -25.20 12.83 -18.15
CA HIS A 335 -25.62 11.69 -17.32
C HIS A 335 -26.94 11.88 -16.57
N THR A 336 -27.39 13.11 -16.35
CA THR A 336 -28.66 13.39 -15.66
C THR A 336 -29.77 13.92 -16.58
N GLY A 337 -29.42 14.39 -17.79
CA GLY A 337 -30.31 15.10 -18.68
C GLY A 337 -30.63 16.55 -18.26
N VAL A 338 -30.03 17.05 -17.17
CA VAL A 338 -30.31 18.39 -16.62
C VAL A 338 -29.14 19.31 -16.87
N ASP A 339 -29.42 20.48 -17.45
CA ASP A 339 -28.43 21.57 -17.56
C ASP A 339 -28.50 22.45 -16.33
N ILE A 340 -27.44 22.37 -15.51
CA ILE A 340 -27.33 23.13 -14.23
C ILE A 340 -26.68 24.50 -14.40
N SER A 341 -26.41 24.93 -15.65
CA SER A 341 -25.75 26.21 -15.91
C SER A 341 -26.56 27.37 -15.34
N GLY A 342 -25.91 28.19 -14.50
CA GLY A 342 -26.51 29.38 -13.90
C GLY A 342 -27.55 29.11 -12.81
N MET A 343 -27.76 27.85 -12.40
CA MET A 343 -28.66 27.54 -11.29
C MET A 343 -28.06 27.95 -9.95
N GLU A 344 -28.94 28.43 -9.07
CA GLU A 344 -28.60 28.72 -7.68
C GLU A 344 -28.99 27.55 -6.75
N GLU A 345 -28.56 27.62 -5.48
CA GLU A 345 -28.74 26.55 -4.52
C GLU A 345 -30.18 25.99 -4.43
N PRO A 346 -31.25 26.81 -4.35
CA PRO A 346 -32.62 26.29 -4.29
C PRO A 346 -33.02 25.45 -5.50
N GLU A 347 -32.58 25.85 -6.71
CA GLU A 347 -32.85 25.13 -7.96
C GLU A 347 -32.10 23.82 -8.01
N LEU A 348 -30.82 23.80 -7.57
CA LEU A 348 -30.01 22.58 -7.48
C LEU A 348 -30.59 21.57 -6.49
N ARG A 349 -31.14 22.00 -5.36
CA ARG A 349 -31.83 21.13 -4.40
C ARG A 349 -33.07 20.49 -5.01
N GLU A 350 -33.82 21.20 -5.84
CA GLU A 350 -34.95 20.63 -6.56
C GLU A 350 -34.48 19.62 -7.63
N VAL A 351 -33.36 19.90 -8.31
CA VAL A 351 -32.72 18.92 -9.23
C VAL A 351 -32.36 17.65 -8.47
N CYS A 352 -31.65 17.75 -7.35
CA CYS A 352 -31.26 16.61 -6.52
C CYS A 352 -32.47 15.74 -6.15
N LYS A 353 -33.55 16.35 -5.69
CA LYS A 353 -34.79 15.65 -5.37
C LYS A 353 -35.37 14.89 -6.58
N ASN A 354 -35.32 15.50 -7.75
CA ASN A 354 -35.87 14.90 -8.99
C ASN A 354 -35.03 13.74 -9.52
N ILE A 355 -33.68 13.79 -9.33
CA ILE A 355 -32.76 12.75 -9.80
C ILE A 355 -32.38 11.75 -8.70
N GLY A 356 -32.90 11.92 -7.47
CA GLY A 356 -32.68 11.03 -6.34
C GLY A 356 -31.25 11.10 -5.81
N VAL A 357 -30.71 12.32 -5.63
CA VAL A 357 -29.45 12.61 -4.93
C VAL A 357 -29.79 13.16 -3.54
N GLU A 358 -29.23 12.57 -2.50
CA GLU A 358 -29.45 13.00 -1.12
C GLU A 358 -28.56 14.20 -0.79
N VAL A 359 -29.14 15.29 -0.33
CA VAL A 359 -28.44 16.50 0.12
C VAL A 359 -29.06 17.00 1.43
N ASP A 360 -28.24 17.38 2.39
CA ASP A 360 -28.66 17.94 3.67
C ASP A 360 -28.68 19.47 3.65
N GLU A 361 -29.26 20.08 4.70
CA GLU A 361 -29.44 21.53 4.79
C GLU A 361 -28.13 22.31 4.98
N THR A 362 -27.04 21.64 5.37
CA THR A 362 -25.71 22.27 5.61
C THR A 362 -24.92 22.43 4.32
N MET A 363 -25.26 21.67 3.27
CA MET A 363 -24.56 21.70 1.98
C MET A 363 -24.83 22.98 1.22
N GLY A 364 -23.78 23.72 0.88
CA GLY A 364 -23.84 24.87 -0.03
C GLY A 364 -23.82 24.44 -1.50
N LYS A 365 -23.99 25.41 -2.42
CA LYS A 365 -24.07 25.23 -3.89
C LYS A 365 -22.96 24.30 -4.43
N GLY A 366 -21.70 24.55 -4.06
CA GLY A 366 -20.57 23.75 -4.52
C GLY A 366 -20.67 22.28 -4.10
N LYS A 367 -20.99 22.00 -2.84
CA LYS A 367 -21.13 20.64 -2.31
C LYS A 367 -22.29 19.89 -2.97
N ILE A 368 -23.41 20.57 -3.26
CA ILE A 368 -24.55 19.98 -3.95
C ILE A 368 -24.16 19.53 -5.37
N ILE A 369 -23.40 20.36 -6.10
CA ILE A 369 -22.93 20.01 -7.45
C ILE A 369 -21.97 18.82 -7.38
N ASP A 370 -21.10 18.79 -6.37
CA ASP A 370 -20.18 17.68 -6.13
C ASP A 370 -20.92 16.35 -5.88
N GLU A 371 -21.95 16.36 -5.03
CA GLU A 371 -22.80 15.18 -4.78
C GLU A 371 -23.52 14.71 -6.06
N ILE A 372 -24.05 15.64 -6.88
CA ILE A 372 -24.65 15.26 -8.16
C ILE A 372 -23.62 14.56 -9.06
N PHE A 373 -22.42 15.12 -9.17
CA PHE A 373 -21.36 14.56 -10.00
C PHE A 373 -20.91 13.19 -9.47
N GLY A 374 -20.62 13.10 -8.17
CA GLY A 374 -20.18 11.87 -7.52
C GLY A 374 -21.15 10.71 -7.69
N GLU A 375 -22.45 10.95 -7.44
CA GLU A 375 -23.46 9.90 -7.53
C GLU A 375 -23.89 9.53 -8.96
N LYS A 376 -23.94 10.48 -9.88
CA LYS A 376 -24.52 10.26 -11.21
C LYS A 376 -23.52 10.18 -12.35
N CYS A 377 -22.31 10.75 -12.18
CA CYS A 377 -21.38 10.90 -13.31
C CYS A 377 -20.08 10.12 -13.12
N GLU A 378 -19.44 10.20 -11.96
CA GLU A 378 -18.08 9.71 -11.67
C GLU A 378 -17.87 8.26 -12.14
N GLY A 379 -18.77 7.36 -11.75
CA GLY A 379 -18.67 5.92 -12.04
C GLY A 379 -18.73 5.56 -13.54
N ASN A 380 -19.15 6.48 -14.40
CA ASN A 380 -19.29 6.23 -15.84
C ASN A 380 -17.98 6.46 -16.62
N TYR A 381 -16.99 7.14 -16.02
CA TYR A 381 -15.73 7.46 -16.69
C TYR A 381 -14.71 6.34 -16.53
N ILE A 382 -14.87 5.28 -17.35
CA ILE A 382 -13.95 4.12 -17.33
C ILE A 382 -12.62 4.48 -17.99
N GLN A 383 -12.64 5.11 -19.18
CA GLN A 383 -11.44 5.57 -19.87
C GLN A 383 -10.91 6.87 -19.25
N PRO A 384 -9.59 7.11 -19.25
CA PRO A 384 -9.00 8.34 -18.74
C PRO A 384 -9.68 9.56 -19.34
N THR A 385 -10.32 10.37 -18.49
CA THR A 385 -11.10 11.54 -18.92
C THR A 385 -10.83 12.70 -17.97
N PHE A 386 -10.42 13.83 -18.53
CA PHE A 386 -10.31 15.08 -17.78
C PHE A 386 -11.70 15.70 -17.64
N ILE A 387 -12.17 15.85 -16.41
CA ILE A 387 -13.35 16.64 -16.07
C ILE A 387 -12.85 18.05 -15.76
N THR A 388 -13.30 19.06 -16.52
CA THR A 388 -12.74 20.41 -16.45
C THR A 388 -13.76 21.44 -15.98
N ASP A 389 -13.26 22.64 -15.65
CA ASP A 389 -14.06 23.85 -15.45
C ASP A 389 -15.08 23.73 -14.31
N TYR A 390 -14.54 23.45 -13.13
CA TYR A 390 -15.30 23.31 -11.88
C TYR A 390 -15.89 24.63 -11.42
N PRO A 391 -17.08 24.64 -10.78
CA PRO A 391 -17.63 25.80 -10.11
C PRO A 391 -16.67 26.41 -9.09
N ILE A 392 -16.72 27.73 -8.96
CA ILE A 392 -15.81 28.50 -8.11
C ILE A 392 -15.94 28.12 -6.62
N GLU A 393 -17.14 27.78 -6.19
CA GLU A 393 -17.45 27.41 -4.82
C GLU A 393 -16.76 26.12 -4.36
N MET A 394 -16.38 25.27 -5.31
CA MET A 394 -15.70 23.98 -5.05
C MET A 394 -14.18 24.09 -4.99
N SER A 395 -13.61 25.26 -5.28
CA SER A 395 -12.17 25.35 -5.60
C SER A 395 -11.51 26.57 -4.97
N PRO A 396 -11.28 26.59 -3.63
CA PRO A 396 -10.83 27.79 -2.90
C PRO A 396 -9.39 28.22 -3.23
N LEU A 397 -8.56 27.35 -3.79
CA LEU A 397 -7.14 27.60 -4.10
C LEU A 397 -6.88 27.78 -5.61
N THR A 398 -7.95 27.74 -6.42
CA THR A 398 -7.87 27.73 -7.88
C THR A 398 -8.15 29.08 -8.49
N LYS A 399 -7.44 29.42 -9.57
CA LYS A 399 -7.66 30.63 -10.37
C LYS A 399 -9.04 30.60 -11.03
N ARG A 400 -9.74 31.74 -11.06
CA ARG A 400 -10.98 31.91 -11.83
C ARG A 400 -10.71 31.62 -13.29
N HIS A 401 -11.67 30.96 -13.94
CA HIS A 401 -11.59 30.68 -15.36
C HIS A 401 -11.55 31.99 -16.18
N ARG A 402 -10.61 32.07 -17.12
CA ARG A 402 -10.31 33.30 -17.90
C ARG A 402 -11.50 33.87 -18.70
N ASN A 403 -12.46 33.03 -19.07
CA ASN A 403 -13.63 33.41 -19.87
C ASN A 403 -14.96 33.38 -19.11
N ASN A 404 -15.01 32.76 -17.92
CA ASN A 404 -16.21 32.67 -17.09
C ASN A 404 -15.86 32.75 -15.60
N PRO A 405 -16.10 33.87 -14.92
CA PRO A 405 -15.69 34.06 -13.53
C PRO A 405 -16.44 33.18 -12.50
N GLN A 406 -17.52 32.50 -12.91
CA GLN A 406 -18.24 31.56 -12.05
C GLN A 406 -17.60 30.17 -12.03
N LEU A 407 -16.64 29.91 -12.92
CA LEU A 407 -15.88 28.69 -13.03
C LEU A 407 -14.43 28.90 -12.64
N THR A 408 -13.70 27.81 -12.53
CA THR A 408 -12.26 27.80 -12.24
C THR A 408 -11.51 27.00 -13.29
N GLU A 409 -10.22 27.34 -13.49
CA GLU A 409 -9.30 26.57 -14.34
C GLU A 409 -8.79 25.33 -13.59
N ARG A 410 -9.67 24.34 -13.40
CA ARG A 410 -9.41 23.10 -12.66
C ARG A 410 -9.80 21.90 -13.53
N PHE A 411 -9.07 20.82 -13.37
CA PHE A 411 -9.53 19.50 -13.81
C PHE A 411 -9.29 18.44 -12.76
N GLU A 412 -10.10 17.41 -12.82
CA GLU A 412 -9.82 16.11 -12.22
C GLU A 412 -9.70 15.07 -13.33
N LEU A 413 -8.74 14.14 -13.18
CA LEU A 413 -8.58 13.02 -14.08
C LEU A 413 -9.30 11.80 -13.52
N MET A 414 -10.40 11.42 -14.18
CA MET A 414 -11.16 10.22 -13.87
C MET A 414 -10.61 9.02 -14.65
N VAL A 415 -10.38 7.91 -13.96
CA VAL A 415 -9.97 6.64 -14.55
C VAL A 415 -10.67 5.49 -13.81
N ASN A 416 -11.33 4.64 -14.56
CA ASN A 416 -12.08 3.48 -14.02
C ASN A 416 -13.09 3.88 -12.93
N GLY A 417 -13.79 5.00 -13.14
CA GLY A 417 -14.84 5.51 -12.26
C GLY A 417 -14.31 6.11 -10.95
N LYS A 418 -13.05 6.54 -10.91
CA LYS A 418 -12.43 7.17 -9.72
C LYS A 418 -11.46 8.28 -10.11
N GLU A 419 -11.40 9.31 -9.27
CA GLU A 419 -10.40 10.36 -9.37
C GLU A 419 -8.99 9.78 -9.17
N LEU A 420 -8.09 10.06 -10.12
CA LEU A 420 -6.66 9.75 -10.06
C LEU A 420 -5.81 10.97 -9.75
N ALA A 421 -6.17 12.12 -10.31
CA ALA A 421 -5.43 13.37 -10.16
C ALA A 421 -6.37 14.56 -10.10
N ASN A 422 -5.93 15.60 -9.38
CA ASN A 422 -6.57 16.91 -9.28
C ASN A 422 -5.54 17.99 -9.60
N ALA A 423 -5.89 18.93 -10.48
CA ALA A 423 -4.95 19.94 -10.95
C ALA A 423 -5.65 21.23 -11.37
N TYR A 424 -4.93 22.34 -11.26
CA TYR A 424 -5.47 23.64 -11.62
C TYR A 424 -4.40 24.69 -11.93
N SER A 425 -4.83 25.79 -12.58
CA SER A 425 -4.10 27.04 -12.55
C SER A 425 -4.24 27.66 -11.16
N GLU A 426 -3.12 27.97 -10.53
CA GLU A 426 -3.06 28.39 -9.14
C GLU A 426 -3.62 29.80 -8.93
N LEU A 427 -4.41 29.98 -7.86
CA LEU A 427 -4.80 31.31 -7.42
C LEU A 427 -3.59 32.03 -6.84
N ASN A 428 -3.13 33.06 -7.53
CA ASN A 428 -1.93 33.84 -7.19
C ASN A 428 -2.23 35.29 -6.81
N ASP A 429 -3.51 35.66 -6.70
CA ASP A 429 -3.96 36.96 -6.19
C ASP A 429 -4.17 36.84 -4.67
N PRO A 430 -3.34 37.54 -3.84
CA PRO A 430 -3.43 37.44 -2.39
C PRO A 430 -4.74 38.00 -1.82
N ILE A 431 -5.39 38.91 -2.53
CA ILE A 431 -6.66 39.51 -2.09
C ILE A 431 -7.80 38.54 -2.33
N ASP A 432 -7.93 37.97 -3.55
CA ASP A 432 -8.92 36.95 -3.86
C ASP A 432 -8.69 35.71 -2.97
N GLN A 433 -7.43 35.29 -2.74
CA GLN A 433 -7.14 34.15 -1.87
C GLN A 433 -7.60 34.40 -0.42
N ARG A 434 -7.44 35.60 0.11
CA ARG A 434 -7.93 35.96 1.44
C ARG A 434 -9.46 35.90 1.52
N GLU A 435 -10.16 36.40 0.50
CA GLU A 435 -11.62 36.31 0.40
C GLU A 435 -12.11 34.88 0.37
N ARG A 436 -11.44 34.00 -0.39
CA ARG A 436 -11.76 32.57 -0.45
C ARG A 436 -11.58 31.88 0.90
N PHE A 437 -10.48 32.14 1.60
CA PHE A 437 -10.26 31.59 2.94
C PHE A 437 -11.29 32.10 3.95
N GLN A 438 -11.72 33.36 3.86
CA GLN A 438 -12.78 33.88 4.72
C GLN A 438 -14.12 33.17 4.46
N GLU A 439 -14.43 32.85 3.21
CA GLU A 439 -15.63 32.09 2.89
C GLU A 439 -15.55 30.65 3.43
N GLN A 440 -14.41 29.99 3.32
CA GLN A 440 -14.19 28.68 3.94
C GLN A 440 -14.38 28.73 5.46
N LEU A 441 -13.88 29.77 6.13
CA LEU A 441 -14.08 29.93 7.58
C LEU A 441 -15.57 30.07 7.94
N ARG A 442 -16.38 30.78 7.13
CA ARG A 442 -17.82 30.89 7.33
C ARG A 442 -18.54 29.54 7.18
N LEU A 443 -18.06 28.67 6.30
CA LEU A 443 -18.58 27.30 6.16
C LEU A 443 -18.24 26.47 7.40
N SER A 444 -17.03 26.60 7.91
CA SER A 444 -16.62 25.95 9.17
C SER A 444 -17.47 26.38 10.37
N GLU A 445 -17.80 27.67 10.49
CA GLU A 445 -18.68 28.20 11.54
C GLU A 445 -20.11 27.65 11.46
N LYS A 446 -20.53 27.17 10.28
CA LYS A 446 -21.82 26.50 10.06
C LYS A 446 -21.80 25.00 10.33
N GLY A 447 -20.63 24.46 10.69
CA GLY A 447 -20.46 23.04 11.05
C GLY A 447 -19.75 22.18 10.02
N ASP A 448 -19.11 22.78 9.01
CA ASP A 448 -18.24 22.06 8.07
C ASP A 448 -16.85 21.82 8.72
N ASP A 449 -16.65 20.63 9.26
CA ASP A 449 -15.41 20.24 9.95
C ASP A 449 -14.21 20.03 8.99
N GLU A 450 -14.45 20.06 7.67
CA GLU A 450 -13.43 19.88 6.63
C GLU A 450 -12.96 21.21 6.03
N ALA A 451 -13.60 22.32 6.40
CA ALA A 451 -13.25 23.64 5.87
C ALA A 451 -11.83 24.07 6.26
N MET A 452 -11.16 24.76 5.33
CA MET A 452 -9.75 25.14 5.48
C MET A 452 -9.55 26.24 6.53
N PHE A 453 -8.44 26.16 7.26
CA PHE A 453 -7.95 27.22 8.14
C PHE A 453 -7.24 28.31 7.35
N ILE A 454 -7.27 29.56 7.88
CA ILE A 454 -6.54 30.68 7.28
C ILE A 454 -5.06 30.60 7.63
N ASP A 455 -4.20 30.32 6.65
CA ASP A 455 -2.75 30.39 6.78
C ASP A 455 -2.26 31.83 6.43
N GLN A 456 -2.02 32.64 7.47
CA GLN A 456 -1.56 34.03 7.31
C GLN A 456 -0.14 34.12 6.73
N ASP A 457 0.71 33.10 6.96
CA ASP A 457 2.05 33.08 6.41
C ASP A 457 2.03 32.77 4.90
N PHE A 458 1.14 31.88 4.46
CA PHE A 458 0.91 31.64 3.04
C PHE A 458 0.38 32.89 2.33
N LEU A 459 -0.60 33.61 2.92
CA LEU A 459 -1.10 34.86 2.35
C LEU A 459 0.01 35.89 2.24
N ARG A 460 0.84 36.04 3.28
CA ARG A 460 2.01 36.93 3.25
C ARG A 460 3.00 36.51 2.16
N ALA A 461 3.22 35.22 1.95
CA ALA A 461 4.07 34.74 0.86
C ALA A 461 3.53 35.17 -0.51
N LEU A 462 2.21 35.02 -0.75
CA LEU A 462 1.58 35.50 -1.99
C LEU A 462 1.73 37.00 -2.20
N GLU A 463 1.75 37.80 -1.14
CA GLU A 463 1.96 39.27 -1.22
C GLU A 463 3.37 39.63 -1.72
N TYR A 464 4.37 38.74 -1.61
CA TYR A 464 5.67 38.90 -2.28
C TYR A 464 5.64 38.60 -3.77
N GLY A 465 4.56 38.04 -4.27
CA GLY A 465 4.32 37.73 -5.68
C GLY A 465 4.58 36.28 -6.03
N MET A 466 3.55 35.58 -6.50
CA MET A 466 3.66 34.27 -7.12
C MET A 466 3.39 34.42 -8.63
N PRO A 467 4.27 33.96 -9.53
CA PRO A 467 4.01 34.01 -10.96
C PRO A 467 2.80 33.14 -11.33
N PRO A 468 2.24 33.27 -12.55
CA PRO A 468 1.29 32.28 -13.06
C PRO A 468 1.87 30.88 -12.88
N THR A 469 1.15 30.01 -12.22
CA THR A 469 1.62 28.68 -11.78
C THR A 469 0.53 27.66 -12.01
N ALA A 470 0.91 26.45 -12.38
CA ALA A 470 -0.01 25.32 -12.45
C ALA A 470 0.45 24.23 -11.48
N GLY A 471 -0.49 23.63 -10.77
CA GLY A 471 -0.25 22.58 -9.78
C GLY A 471 -1.09 21.35 -10.01
N ILE A 472 -0.56 20.18 -9.67
CA ILE A 472 -1.21 18.88 -9.78
C ILE A 472 -0.85 18.00 -8.60
N GLY A 473 -1.85 17.30 -8.06
CA GLY A 473 -1.71 16.17 -7.14
C GLY A 473 -2.14 14.87 -7.82
N ILE A 474 -1.31 13.83 -7.73
CA ILE A 474 -1.60 12.48 -8.26
C ILE A 474 -1.54 11.46 -7.13
N GLY A 475 -2.64 10.75 -6.92
CA GLY A 475 -2.72 9.67 -5.93
C GLY A 475 -1.87 8.47 -6.34
N MET A 476 -0.69 8.31 -5.73
CA MET A 476 0.29 7.27 -6.10
C MET A 476 -0.19 5.86 -5.76
N ASP A 477 -0.98 5.72 -4.70
CA ASP A 477 -1.56 4.44 -4.33
C ASP A 477 -2.64 4.03 -5.36
N ARG A 478 -3.53 4.95 -5.75
CA ARG A 478 -4.52 4.72 -6.81
C ARG A 478 -3.87 4.43 -8.16
N LEU A 479 -2.84 5.19 -8.55
CA LEU A 479 -2.07 4.92 -9.77
C LEU A 479 -1.47 3.51 -9.76
N THR A 480 -0.93 3.09 -8.61
CA THR A 480 -0.38 1.73 -8.46
C THR A 480 -1.48 0.67 -8.58
N MET A 481 -2.66 0.89 -7.98
CA MET A 481 -3.80 -0.02 -8.14
C MET A 481 -4.17 -0.19 -9.62
N LEU A 482 -4.30 0.90 -10.36
CA LEU A 482 -4.61 0.87 -11.79
C LEU A 482 -3.56 0.10 -12.60
N MET A 483 -2.27 0.41 -12.40
CA MET A 483 -1.16 -0.19 -13.16
C MET A 483 -0.88 -1.65 -12.80
N THR A 484 -1.41 -2.15 -11.67
CA THR A 484 -1.18 -3.52 -11.18
C THR A 484 -2.46 -4.36 -11.09
N ASN A 485 -3.57 -3.86 -11.63
CA ASN A 485 -4.88 -4.53 -11.58
C ASN A 485 -5.31 -4.89 -10.14
N GLN A 486 -5.16 -3.95 -9.21
CA GLN A 486 -5.61 -4.15 -7.84
C GLN A 486 -6.89 -3.34 -7.59
N THR A 487 -7.86 -3.94 -6.90
CA THR A 487 -9.16 -3.34 -6.63
C THR A 487 -9.26 -2.73 -5.23
N THR A 488 -8.24 -2.91 -4.41
CA THR A 488 -8.18 -2.35 -3.06
C THR A 488 -6.82 -1.74 -2.76
N ILE A 489 -6.83 -0.64 -2.01
CA ILE A 489 -5.61 0.09 -1.63
C ILE A 489 -4.68 -0.76 -0.74
N GLN A 490 -5.24 -1.68 0.04
CA GLN A 490 -4.46 -2.57 0.92
C GLN A 490 -3.54 -3.50 0.13
N GLU A 491 -3.88 -3.84 -1.10
CA GLU A 491 -3.02 -4.70 -1.95
C GLU A 491 -1.75 -3.97 -2.40
N VAL A 492 -1.77 -2.64 -2.48
CA VAL A 492 -0.65 -1.83 -2.93
C VAL A 492 0.12 -1.14 -1.80
N LEU A 493 -0.30 -1.35 -0.55
CA LEU A 493 0.38 -0.91 0.67
C LEU A 493 1.07 -2.11 1.33
N LEU A 494 2.35 -1.99 1.70
CA LEU A 494 3.06 -3.06 2.39
C LEU A 494 2.42 -3.36 3.75
N PHE A 495 2.13 -2.33 4.52
CA PHE A 495 1.51 -2.43 5.84
C PHE A 495 0.37 -1.41 5.93
N PRO A 496 -0.84 -1.74 5.41
CA PRO A 496 -1.99 -0.86 5.51
C PRO A 496 -2.43 -0.73 6.96
N GLN A 497 -3.08 0.40 7.29
CA GLN A 497 -3.72 0.56 8.58
C GLN A 497 -4.85 -0.46 8.71
N MET A 498 -4.87 -1.17 9.84
CA MET A 498 -5.87 -2.22 10.11
C MET A 498 -6.63 -1.89 11.41
N ARG A 499 -7.90 -2.28 11.46
CA ARG A 499 -8.63 -2.24 12.74
C ARG A 499 -7.90 -3.11 13.77
N PRO A 500 -7.87 -2.72 15.06
CA PRO A 500 -7.30 -3.59 16.08
C PRO A 500 -7.91 -5.00 16.01
N GLU A 501 -7.08 -6.02 16.18
CA GLU A 501 -7.59 -7.36 16.37
C GLU A 501 -8.51 -7.36 17.58
N LYS A 502 -9.64 -8.08 17.49
CA LYS A 502 -10.44 -8.38 18.68
C LYS A 502 -9.56 -9.28 19.55
N VAL A 503 -8.78 -8.69 20.42
CA VAL A 503 -8.09 -9.43 21.47
C VAL A 503 -9.21 -10.06 22.30
N GLN A 504 -9.33 -11.38 22.25
CA GLN A 504 -10.15 -12.07 23.23
C GLN A 504 -9.51 -11.73 24.59
N LYS A 505 -10.18 -10.90 25.37
CA LYS A 505 -9.76 -10.63 26.74
C LYS A 505 -9.62 -11.97 27.43
N ARG A 506 -8.45 -12.26 27.95
CA ARG A 506 -8.20 -13.46 28.72
C ARG A 506 -7.85 -13.01 30.13
N ASP A 507 -8.62 -13.43 31.08
CA ASP A 507 -8.32 -13.14 32.47
C ASP A 507 -7.13 -14.01 32.95
N THR A 508 -6.40 -13.51 33.92
CA THR A 508 -5.28 -14.24 34.50
C THR A 508 -5.78 -15.41 35.36
N ASP A 509 -5.01 -16.47 35.44
CA ASP A 509 -5.35 -17.64 36.30
C ASP A 509 -5.62 -17.23 37.74
N THR A 510 -4.96 -16.18 38.26
CA THR A 510 -5.22 -15.57 39.55
C THR A 510 -6.62 -14.98 39.68
N ALA A 511 -7.22 -14.49 38.60
CA ALA A 511 -8.57 -13.97 38.63
C ALA A 511 -9.60 -15.08 38.81
N TYR A 512 -9.41 -16.25 38.16
CA TYR A 512 -10.27 -17.44 38.36
C TYR A 512 -10.16 -18.01 39.78
N THR A 513 -8.89 -18.13 40.27
CA THR A 513 -8.68 -18.65 41.64
C THR A 513 -9.21 -17.72 42.72
N ALA A 514 -9.21 -16.40 42.50
CA ALA A 514 -9.82 -15.42 43.42
C ALA A 514 -11.32 -15.60 43.55
N LEU A 515 -11.98 -16.18 42.55
CA LEU A 515 -13.42 -16.57 42.61
C LEU A 515 -13.65 -17.97 43.16
N GLY A 516 -12.59 -18.65 43.62
CA GLY A 516 -12.71 -19.99 44.19
C GLY A 516 -12.70 -21.11 43.15
N ILE A 517 -12.36 -20.84 41.88
CA ILE A 517 -12.24 -21.88 40.86
C ILE A 517 -10.90 -22.61 41.07
N PRO A 518 -10.92 -23.95 41.26
CA PRO A 518 -9.70 -24.72 41.41
C PRO A 518 -8.77 -24.58 40.19
N ALA A 519 -7.45 -24.49 40.40
CA ALA A 519 -6.46 -24.26 39.35
C ALA A 519 -6.52 -25.33 38.22
N GLU A 520 -6.91 -26.57 38.58
CA GLU A 520 -7.07 -27.68 37.65
C GLU A 520 -8.20 -27.50 36.63
N TRP A 521 -9.20 -26.65 36.93
CA TRP A 521 -10.31 -26.36 36.03
C TRP A 521 -10.08 -25.18 35.11
N ILE A 522 -9.08 -24.33 35.37
CA ILE A 522 -8.83 -23.10 34.59
C ILE A 522 -8.49 -23.43 33.13
N ALA A 523 -7.55 -24.36 32.92
CA ALA A 523 -7.13 -24.75 31.57
C ALA A 523 -8.27 -25.43 30.77
N PRO A 524 -9.07 -26.37 31.35
CA PRO A 524 -10.25 -26.87 30.68
C PRO A 524 -11.28 -25.79 30.31
N LEU A 525 -11.61 -24.87 31.22
CA LEU A 525 -12.54 -23.77 30.97
C LEU A 525 -12.07 -22.85 29.84
N GLN A 526 -10.79 -22.48 29.85
CA GLN A 526 -10.22 -21.66 28.81
C GLN A 526 -10.22 -22.39 27.46
N LYS A 527 -9.99 -23.69 27.43
CA LYS A 527 -10.06 -24.53 26.23
C LYS A 527 -11.49 -24.66 25.70
N ALA A 528 -12.47 -24.64 26.55
CA ALA A 528 -13.90 -24.64 26.21
C ALA A 528 -14.40 -23.25 25.74
N GLY A 529 -13.51 -22.22 25.70
CA GLY A 529 -13.85 -20.88 25.21
C GLY A 529 -14.21 -19.85 26.29
N TYR A 530 -14.22 -20.23 27.56
CA TYR A 530 -14.45 -19.31 28.68
C TYR A 530 -13.17 -18.61 29.10
N LEU A 531 -12.74 -17.65 28.30
CA LEU A 531 -11.46 -16.95 28.45
C LEU A 531 -11.49 -15.82 29.48
N THR A 532 -12.68 -15.36 29.88
CA THR A 532 -12.88 -14.32 30.89
C THR A 532 -13.90 -14.79 31.94
N ILE A 533 -13.79 -14.19 33.11
CA ILE A 533 -14.77 -14.40 34.19
C ILE A 533 -16.16 -13.99 33.76
N ASP A 534 -16.28 -12.89 33.02
CA ASP A 534 -17.56 -12.43 32.49
C ASP A 534 -18.18 -13.45 31.53
N ALA A 535 -17.38 -14.02 30.63
CA ALA A 535 -17.84 -15.08 29.73
C ALA A 535 -18.28 -16.35 30.48
N LEU A 536 -17.59 -16.66 31.57
CA LEU A 536 -17.98 -17.78 32.45
C LEU A 536 -19.27 -17.50 33.24
N ALA A 537 -19.46 -16.26 33.71
CA ALA A 537 -20.66 -15.83 34.43
C ALA A 537 -21.91 -15.85 33.53
N GLU A 538 -21.75 -15.60 32.23
CA GLU A 538 -22.83 -15.65 31.24
C GLU A 538 -23.07 -17.08 30.68
N ALA A 539 -22.28 -18.06 31.08
CA ALA A 539 -22.36 -19.43 30.59
C ALA A 539 -23.63 -20.15 31.07
N ASN A 540 -24.21 -20.94 30.17
CA ASN A 540 -25.33 -21.81 30.56
C ASN A 540 -24.80 -22.98 31.40
N PRO A 541 -25.28 -23.15 32.67
CA PRO A 541 -24.80 -24.20 33.58
C PRO A 541 -24.92 -25.62 33.02
N ASN A 542 -25.96 -25.89 32.22
CA ASN A 542 -26.16 -27.21 31.61
C ASN A 542 -25.17 -27.53 30.50
N LYS A 543 -24.64 -26.50 29.85
CA LYS A 543 -23.62 -26.65 28.81
C LYS A 543 -22.23 -26.84 29.42
N LEU A 544 -21.95 -26.13 30.51
CA LEU A 544 -20.73 -26.26 31.30
C LEU A 544 -20.51 -27.66 31.88
N GLN A 545 -21.60 -28.40 32.17
CA GLN A 545 -21.55 -29.79 32.67
C GLN A 545 -21.26 -30.81 31.56
N GLN A 546 -21.45 -30.46 30.30
CA GLN A 546 -21.25 -31.36 29.14
C GLN A 546 -19.90 -31.19 28.43
N GLU A 547 -19.28 -30.04 28.61
CA GLU A 547 -17.93 -29.70 28.08
C GLU A 547 -16.86 -29.93 29.16
#